data_b96c3845ff9c0bd63f501c20385d796d
#
_entry.id   b96c3845ff9c0bd63f501c20385d796d
#
_cell.length_a   1.000
_cell.length_b   1.000
_cell.length_c   1.000
_cell.angle_alpha   90.00
_cell.angle_beta   90.00
_cell.angle_gamma   90.00
#
_symmetry.space_group_name_H-M   'P 1'
#
loop_
_entity.id
_entity.type
_entity.pdbx_description
1 polymer ?
#
loop_
_entity_poly.entity_id
_entity_poly.type
_entity_poly.pdbx_seq_one_letter_code
_entity_poly.pdbx_strand_id
1 'polypeptide(L)'
;MRFRKRWLVFAMPLMVIGGLIALAPSVPDRAEFSEQSEVGLESQTRNRQPFRYIPDDEVYALDLDPRRVRFGLLEGWDREQDAYEDLAALAYVSGPMYERHVDNAGREITVPLGDLKFGTKVWRGRNRTASRQRAFVGIRHNGSVDFGYGELTDERSQMYDTFIGGLHSLYNDLEEPPESYKGAYSISMGQRIRYYLPRIRMVMGLRQDGHIEVLMSRDGLTLEQSKDLARRRGYLAAYMPDHASKSRFIIPGVKGFTEEDANWISGGATSFVHVPYMLRLSSRQTPLRGSLIADLTPRLSDQESCDGPVDCVQAFTNHLADRALAGL
;
A
#
# COMPACT_ATOMS: atom_id res chain seq x y z
N MET A 1 50.00 25.47 -30.74
CA MET A 1 49.99 25.23 -29.30
C MET A 1 48.60 25.25 -28.70
N ARG A 2 47.58 24.55 -29.34
CA ARG A 2 46.17 24.53 -28.91
C ARG A 2 45.65 23.14 -28.51
N PHE A 3 46.48 22.11 -28.46
CA PHE A 3 46.04 20.71 -28.18
C PHE A 3 46.10 20.31 -26.70
N ARG A 4 46.80 21.02 -25.83
CA ARG A 4 46.98 20.66 -24.40
C ARG A 4 45.76 20.95 -23.50
N LYS A 5 44.87 21.89 -23.84
CA LYS A 5 43.76 22.25 -22.96
C LYS A 5 42.58 21.28 -23.02
N ARG A 6 42.41 20.52 -24.08
CA ARG A 6 41.31 19.55 -24.23
C ARG A 6 41.45 18.28 -23.40
N TRP A 7 42.67 17.86 -23.12
CA TRP A 7 42.96 16.67 -22.32
C TRP A 7 42.72 16.88 -20.82
N LEU A 8 42.87 18.08 -20.31
CA LEU A 8 42.59 18.39 -18.90
C LEU A 8 41.11 18.30 -18.52
N VAL A 9 40.21 18.57 -19.46
CA VAL A 9 38.76 18.51 -19.19
C VAL A 9 38.26 17.06 -19.06
N PHE A 10 38.92 16.11 -19.72
CA PHE A 10 38.57 14.69 -19.61
C PHE A 10 39.33 13.94 -18.50
N ALA A 11 40.51 14.43 -18.11
CA ALA A 11 41.30 13.80 -17.06
C ALA A 11 40.77 14.11 -15.64
N MET A 12 40.16 15.28 -15.45
CA MET A 12 39.66 15.70 -14.13
C MET A 12 38.49 14.83 -13.60
N PRO A 13 37.44 14.51 -14.35
CA PRO A 13 36.38 13.62 -13.85
C PRO A 13 36.89 12.19 -13.62
N LEU A 14 37.85 11.70 -14.39
CA LEU A 14 38.43 10.37 -14.17
C LEU A 14 39.28 10.31 -12.89
N MET A 15 39.99 11.38 -12.53
CA MET A 15 40.73 11.47 -11.25
C MET A 15 39.78 11.57 -10.05
N VAL A 16 38.63 12.26 -10.18
CA VAL A 16 37.63 12.35 -9.10
C VAL A 16 36.98 10.98 -8.87
N ILE A 17 36.63 10.28 -9.96
CA ILE A 17 36.06 8.92 -9.87
C ILE A 17 37.08 7.93 -9.29
N GLY A 18 38.31 7.99 -9.73
CA GLY A 18 39.42 7.17 -9.20
C GLY A 18 39.70 7.45 -7.72
N GLY A 19 39.64 8.72 -7.30
CA GLY A 19 39.76 9.12 -5.90
C GLY A 19 38.61 8.62 -5.02
N LEU A 20 37.37 8.66 -5.52
CA LEU A 20 36.20 8.14 -4.81
C LEU A 20 36.22 6.61 -4.66
N ILE A 21 36.76 5.90 -5.64
CA ILE A 21 36.93 4.44 -5.56
C ILE A 21 38.07 4.09 -4.58
N ALA A 22 39.15 4.86 -4.54
CA ALA A 22 40.26 4.61 -3.64
C ALA A 22 39.97 4.97 -2.17
N LEU A 23 39.04 5.88 -1.93
CA LEU A 23 38.55 6.27 -0.60
C LEU A 23 37.30 5.47 -0.14
N ALA A 24 36.77 4.62 -0.99
CA ALA A 24 35.68 3.74 -0.59
C ALA A 24 36.19 2.77 0.48
N PRO A 25 35.55 2.68 1.65
CA PRO A 25 35.91 1.69 2.66
C PRO A 25 35.85 0.31 2.02
N SER A 26 36.86 -0.52 2.26
CA SER A 26 36.89 -1.90 1.82
C SER A 26 35.62 -2.58 2.27
N VAL A 27 34.83 -3.12 1.32
CA VAL A 27 33.66 -3.92 1.64
C VAL A 27 34.17 -5.12 2.44
N PRO A 28 33.74 -5.33 3.69
CA PRO A 28 34.15 -6.50 4.44
C PRO A 28 33.74 -7.76 3.68
N ASP A 29 34.64 -8.75 3.69
CA ASP A 29 34.44 -10.00 2.96
C ASP A 29 33.12 -10.64 3.36
N ARG A 30 32.29 -10.94 2.38
CA ARG A 30 30.88 -11.36 2.51
C ARG A 30 30.69 -12.68 3.26
N ALA A 31 31.77 -13.39 3.56
CA ALA A 31 31.73 -14.73 4.13
C ALA A 31 31.59 -14.76 5.66
N GLU A 32 32.04 -13.73 6.38
CA GLU A 32 31.97 -13.76 7.86
C GLU A 32 30.71 -13.11 8.45
N PHE A 33 29.94 -12.34 7.66
CA PHE A 33 28.71 -11.68 8.14
C PHE A 33 27.42 -12.49 7.92
N SER A 34 27.47 -13.58 7.14
CA SER A 34 26.25 -14.28 6.71
C SER A 34 25.72 -15.28 7.73
N GLU A 35 26.55 -15.98 8.49
CA GLU A 35 26.04 -17.07 9.33
C GLU A 35 25.49 -16.63 10.69
N GLN A 36 26.06 -15.59 11.31
CA GLN A 36 25.56 -15.16 12.63
C GLN A 36 24.40 -14.15 12.56
N SER A 37 24.31 -13.36 11.48
CA SER A 37 23.21 -12.41 11.32
C SER A 37 21.96 -13.02 10.75
N GLU A 38 22.04 -14.06 9.89
CA GLU A 38 20.86 -14.73 9.34
C GLU A 38 20.17 -15.61 10.39
N VAL A 39 20.91 -16.31 11.24
CA VAL A 39 20.33 -17.13 12.32
C VAL A 39 19.63 -16.25 13.38
N GLY A 40 20.17 -15.07 13.67
CA GLY A 40 19.56 -14.13 14.60
C GLY A 40 18.34 -13.40 14.02
N LEU A 41 18.36 -13.06 12.72
CA LEU A 41 17.23 -12.40 12.05
C LEU A 41 16.09 -13.39 11.74
N GLU A 42 16.39 -14.59 11.30
CA GLU A 42 15.38 -15.63 11.06
C GLU A 42 14.66 -16.05 12.34
N SER A 43 15.37 -16.14 13.48
CA SER A 43 14.73 -16.48 14.75
C SER A 43 13.87 -15.35 15.31
N GLN A 44 14.23 -14.08 15.08
CA GLN A 44 13.41 -12.92 15.47
C GLN A 44 12.23 -12.68 14.51
N THR A 45 12.36 -13.00 13.22
CA THR A 45 11.25 -12.89 12.25
C THR A 45 10.25 -14.05 12.39
N ARG A 46 10.68 -15.25 12.78
CA ARG A 46 9.78 -16.38 13.07
C ARG A 46 8.89 -16.18 14.30
N ASN A 47 9.27 -15.32 15.24
CA ASN A 47 8.50 -15.11 16.47
C ASN A 47 7.48 -13.98 16.44
N ARG A 48 7.39 -13.19 15.36
CA ARG A 48 6.28 -12.26 15.11
C ARG A 48 5.49 -12.76 13.91
N GLN A 49 4.58 -13.71 14.15
CA GLN A 49 3.52 -13.92 13.18
C GLN A 49 2.79 -12.58 13.01
N PRO A 50 2.72 -12.01 11.80
CA PRO A 50 2.03 -10.74 11.58
C PRO A 50 0.53 -10.83 11.91
N PHE A 51 -0.01 -12.04 11.95
CA PHE A 51 -1.39 -12.35 12.26
C PHE A 51 -1.59 -12.64 13.76
N ARG A 52 -2.65 -12.07 14.32
CA ARG A 52 -3.10 -12.32 15.68
C ARG A 52 -4.61 -12.14 15.80
N TYR A 53 -5.22 -12.86 16.71
CA TYR A 53 -6.56 -12.58 17.20
C TYR A 53 -6.45 -11.74 18.49
N ILE A 54 -7.29 -10.72 18.61
CA ILE A 54 -7.31 -9.78 19.74
C ILE A 54 -8.68 -9.95 20.42
N PRO A 55 -8.75 -10.70 21.55
CA PRO A 55 -10.01 -11.05 22.17
C PRO A 55 -10.74 -9.86 22.78
N ASP A 56 -10.03 -8.88 23.34
CA ASP A 56 -10.63 -7.69 23.94
C ASP A 56 -11.43 -6.84 22.96
N ASP A 57 -11.02 -6.82 21.69
CA ASP A 57 -11.66 -6.08 20.62
C ASP A 57 -12.48 -7.00 19.68
N GLU A 58 -12.43 -8.32 19.87
CA GLU A 58 -13.04 -9.33 18.99
C GLU A 58 -12.65 -9.14 17.52
N VAL A 59 -11.34 -8.97 17.25
CA VAL A 59 -10.82 -8.73 15.90
C VAL A 59 -9.66 -9.64 15.53
N TYR A 60 -9.59 -9.99 14.27
CA TYR A 60 -8.41 -10.50 13.62
C TYR A 60 -7.55 -9.33 13.14
N ALA A 61 -6.26 -9.37 13.41
CA ALA A 61 -5.32 -8.32 13.07
C ALA A 61 -4.12 -8.87 12.29
N LEU A 62 -3.68 -8.13 11.29
CA LEU A 62 -2.51 -8.40 10.47
C LEU A 62 -1.64 -7.14 10.43
N ASP A 63 -0.47 -7.21 11.05
CA ASP A 63 0.51 -6.12 11.09
C ASP A 63 1.50 -6.26 9.92
N LEU A 64 1.63 -5.22 9.11
CA LEU A 64 2.37 -5.23 7.86
C LEU A 64 3.43 -4.12 7.86
N ASP A 65 4.71 -4.52 7.77
CA ASP A 65 5.78 -3.60 7.39
C ASP A 65 5.65 -3.28 5.87
N PRO A 66 5.31 -2.05 5.49
CA PRO A 66 5.10 -1.68 4.08
C PRO A 66 6.34 -1.84 3.21
N ARG A 67 7.54 -1.86 3.81
CA ARG A 67 8.79 -2.10 3.09
C ARG A 67 8.98 -3.57 2.74
N ARG A 68 8.41 -4.48 3.53
CA ARG A 68 8.59 -5.93 3.42
C ARG A 68 7.39 -6.66 2.84
N VAL A 69 6.23 -6.02 2.77
CA VAL A 69 5.03 -6.59 2.15
C VAL A 69 4.96 -6.27 0.67
N ARG A 70 4.56 -7.24 -0.12
CA ARG A 70 4.19 -7.08 -1.53
C ARG A 70 2.71 -7.37 -1.69
N PHE A 71 2.00 -6.41 -2.24
CA PHE A 71 0.62 -6.58 -2.63
C PHE A 71 0.51 -7.14 -4.05
N GLY A 72 -0.54 -7.89 -4.28
CA GLY A 72 -0.94 -8.44 -5.57
C GLY A 72 -2.43 -8.67 -5.60
N LEU A 73 -2.91 -9.28 -6.67
CA LEU A 73 -4.33 -9.59 -6.85
C LEU A 73 -4.48 -11.08 -7.14
N LEU A 74 -5.40 -11.74 -6.42
CA LEU A 74 -5.95 -13.04 -6.78
C LEU A 74 -7.28 -12.79 -7.46
N GLU A 75 -7.30 -12.91 -8.78
CA GLU A 75 -8.48 -12.67 -9.61
C GLU A 75 -9.27 -13.96 -9.82
N GLY A 76 -10.58 -13.82 -9.94
CA GLY A 76 -11.51 -14.92 -10.17
C GLY A 76 -12.49 -15.08 -9.02
N TRP A 77 -13.64 -15.66 -9.34
CA TRP A 77 -14.68 -15.99 -8.40
C TRP A 77 -14.35 -17.30 -7.68
N ASP A 78 -14.84 -17.45 -6.45
CA ASP A 78 -14.74 -18.69 -5.68
C ASP A 78 -13.30 -19.17 -5.42
N ARG A 79 -12.40 -18.21 -5.16
CA ARG A 79 -10.97 -18.47 -4.96
C ARG A 79 -10.56 -18.54 -3.48
N GLU A 80 -11.51 -18.64 -2.55
CA GLU A 80 -11.24 -18.67 -1.11
C GLU A 80 -10.43 -19.89 -0.71
N GLN A 81 -10.69 -21.05 -1.32
CA GLN A 81 -9.93 -22.26 -1.07
C GLN A 81 -8.50 -22.16 -1.60
N ASP A 82 -8.34 -21.65 -2.83
CA ASP A 82 -7.01 -21.42 -3.40
C ASP A 82 -6.19 -20.44 -2.55
N ALA A 83 -6.85 -19.40 -2.01
CA ALA A 83 -6.22 -18.44 -1.11
C ALA A 83 -5.76 -19.11 0.19
N TYR A 84 -6.53 -20.04 0.74
CA TYR A 84 -6.17 -20.78 1.94
C TYR A 84 -5.01 -21.76 1.71
N GLU A 85 -4.90 -22.32 0.53
CA GLU A 85 -3.87 -23.31 0.15
C GLU A 85 -2.55 -22.65 -0.33
N ASP A 86 -2.53 -21.36 -0.66
CA ASP A 86 -1.32 -20.64 -1.09
C ASP A 86 -0.40 -20.31 0.08
N LEU A 87 0.36 -21.31 0.56
CA LEU A 87 1.31 -21.16 1.66
C LEU A 87 2.45 -20.15 1.39
N ALA A 88 2.62 -19.68 0.16
CA ALA A 88 3.59 -18.64 -0.18
C ALA A 88 3.08 -17.22 0.09
N ALA A 89 1.78 -17.06 0.34
CA ALA A 89 1.20 -15.80 0.76
C ALA A 89 1.21 -15.65 2.29
N LEU A 90 1.27 -14.41 2.77
CA LEU A 90 1.07 -14.07 4.18
C LEU A 90 -0.43 -14.04 4.53
N ALA A 91 -1.22 -13.48 3.63
CA ALA A 91 -2.65 -13.33 3.80
C ALA A 91 -3.34 -13.00 2.48
N TYR A 92 -4.66 -13.19 2.48
CA TYR A 92 -5.59 -12.65 1.50
C TYR A 92 -6.65 -11.83 2.21
N VAL A 93 -6.85 -10.61 1.75
CA VAL A 93 -7.82 -9.69 2.34
C VAL A 93 -8.70 -9.05 1.27
N SER A 94 -9.84 -8.55 1.66
CA SER A 94 -10.73 -7.84 0.74
C SER A 94 -10.03 -6.66 0.09
N GLY A 95 -10.23 -6.53 -1.21
CA GLY A 95 -9.95 -5.31 -1.96
C GLY A 95 -11.10 -4.31 -1.92
N PRO A 96 -10.93 -3.17 -2.60
CA PRO A 96 -12.01 -2.20 -2.78
C PRO A 96 -13.22 -2.82 -3.47
N MET A 97 -14.33 -2.09 -3.43
CA MET A 97 -15.54 -2.42 -4.17
C MET A 97 -15.27 -2.62 -5.65
N TYR A 98 -16.14 -3.37 -6.29
CA TYR A 98 -16.09 -3.64 -7.73
C TYR A 98 -17.40 -3.29 -8.40
N GLU A 99 -17.32 -3.07 -9.71
CA GLU A 99 -18.45 -2.89 -10.60
C GLU A 99 -18.50 -4.03 -11.61
N ARG A 100 -19.70 -4.45 -11.98
CA ARG A 100 -19.93 -5.40 -13.06
C ARG A 100 -20.20 -4.64 -14.34
N HIS A 101 -19.57 -5.03 -15.41
CA HIS A 101 -19.75 -4.49 -16.75
C HIS A 101 -19.92 -5.63 -17.74
N VAL A 102 -20.49 -5.33 -18.88
CA VAL A 102 -20.50 -6.23 -20.04
C VAL A 102 -19.50 -5.69 -21.06
N ASP A 103 -18.58 -6.54 -21.51
CA ASP A 103 -17.62 -6.16 -22.54
C ASP A 103 -18.27 -6.13 -23.93
N ASN A 104 -17.51 -5.70 -24.93
CA ASN A 104 -17.99 -5.61 -26.30
C ASN A 104 -18.36 -6.98 -26.93
N ALA A 105 -17.95 -8.08 -26.31
CA ALA A 105 -18.28 -9.44 -26.72
C ALA A 105 -19.48 -10.01 -25.93
N GLY A 106 -20.16 -9.18 -25.11
CA GLY A 106 -21.31 -9.59 -24.30
C GLY A 106 -20.93 -10.37 -23.04
N ARG A 107 -19.63 -10.42 -22.64
CA ARG A 107 -19.19 -11.16 -21.45
C ARG A 107 -19.22 -10.26 -20.24
N GLU A 108 -19.71 -10.78 -19.12
CA GLU A 108 -19.63 -10.06 -17.83
C GLU A 108 -18.17 -9.99 -17.39
N ILE A 109 -17.71 -8.78 -17.15
CA ILE A 109 -16.39 -8.49 -16.57
C ILE A 109 -16.56 -7.71 -15.28
N THR A 110 -15.65 -7.91 -14.37
CA THR A 110 -15.62 -7.21 -13.10
C THR A 110 -14.37 -6.35 -13.01
N VAL A 111 -14.55 -5.11 -12.64
CA VAL A 111 -13.45 -4.14 -12.49
C VAL A 111 -13.48 -3.51 -11.10
N PRO A 112 -12.33 -3.16 -10.52
CA PRO A 112 -12.30 -2.41 -9.28
C PRO A 112 -13.03 -1.07 -9.44
N LEU A 113 -13.66 -0.60 -8.37
CA LEU A 113 -14.30 0.72 -8.37
C LEU A 113 -13.27 1.84 -8.44
N GLY A 114 -12.18 1.69 -7.70
CA GLY A 114 -11.01 2.57 -7.76
C GLY A 114 -9.88 1.96 -8.56
N ASP A 115 -8.81 2.72 -8.73
CA ASP A 115 -7.61 2.23 -9.39
C ASP A 115 -6.81 1.36 -8.42
N LEU A 116 -6.19 0.30 -8.95
CA LEU A 116 -5.21 -0.52 -8.22
C LEU A 116 -3.88 -0.52 -8.98
N LYS A 117 -2.77 -0.49 -8.24
CA LYS A 117 -1.43 -0.68 -8.80
C LYS A 117 -0.60 -1.54 -7.86
N PHE A 118 0.06 -2.56 -8.40
CA PHE A 118 0.99 -3.41 -7.67
C PHE A 118 2.25 -3.62 -8.53
N GLY A 119 3.33 -2.94 -8.16
CA GLY A 119 4.53 -2.85 -8.98
C GLY A 119 4.24 -2.19 -10.33
N THR A 120 4.45 -2.92 -11.43
CA THR A 120 4.20 -2.43 -12.80
C THR A 120 2.77 -2.68 -13.30
N LYS A 121 1.99 -3.52 -12.62
CA LYS A 121 0.63 -3.86 -13.03
C LYS A 121 -0.36 -2.81 -12.51
N VAL A 122 -1.22 -2.34 -13.40
CA VAL A 122 -2.25 -1.33 -13.10
C VAL A 122 -3.61 -1.84 -13.55
N TRP A 123 -4.59 -1.76 -12.66
CA TRP A 123 -6.00 -1.99 -12.93
C TRP A 123 -6.75 -0.66 -12.79
N ARG A 124 -7.27 -0.13 -13.88
CA ARG A 124 -8.01 1.13 -13.88
C ARG A 124 -9.49 0.88 -13.64
N GLY A 125 -10.04 1.55 -12.64
CA GLY A 125 -11.47 1.63 -12.45
C GLY A 125 -12.15 2.30 -13.65
N ARG A 126 -13.26 1.76 -14.14
CA ARG A 126 -14.00 2.36 -15.27
C ARG A 126 -14.75 3.62 -14.86
N ASN A 127 -15.27 3.66 -13.65
CA ASN A 127 -15.97 4.82 -13.12
C ASN A 127 -14.97 5.87 -12.61
N ARG A 128 -14.50 6.72 -13.51
CA ARG A 128 -13.52 7.76 -13.18
C ARG A 128 -14.01 8.74 -12.12
N THR A 129 -15.30 9.05 -12.12
CA THR A 129 -15.90 9.89 -11.06
C THR A 129 -15.78 9.23 -9.70
N ALA A 130 -16.12 7.95 -9.60
CA ALA A 130 -15.96 7.22 -8.35
C ALA A 130 -14.50 7.12 -7.92
N SER A 131 -13.56 6.86 -8.85
CA SER A 131 -12.12 6.82 -8.54
C SER A 131 -11.63 8.14 -7.94
N ARG A 132 -12.05 9.28 -8.51
CA ARG A 132 -11.68 10.63 -8.03
C ARG A 132 -12.25 10.98 -6.66
N GLN A 133 -13.46 10.46 -6.36
CA GLN A 133 -14.22 10.79 -5.17
C GLN A 133 -13.99 9.83 -4.00
N ARG A 134 -12.95 9.00 -4.04
CA ARG A 134 -12.66 7.98 -3.04
C ARG A 134 -11.30 8.20 -2.41
N ALA A 135 -11.08 7.48 -1.31
CA ALA A 135 -9.80 7.43 -0.63
C ALA A 135 -8.89 6.34 -1.22
N PHE A 136 -7.60 6.46 -0.98
CA PHE A 136 -6.60 5.46 -1.35
C PHE A 136 -5.56 5.24 -0.26
N VAL A 137 -4.95 4.07 -0.27
CA VAL A 137 -3.71 3.77 0.44
C VAL A 137 -2.61 3.61 -0.61
N GLY A 138 -1.53 4.38 -0.48
CA GLY A 138 -0.36 4.32 -1.34
C GLY A 138 0.89 3.91 -0.56
N ILE A 139 1.70 2.99 -1.10
CA ILE A 139 3.03 2.68 -0.58
C ILE A 139 4.04 3.17 -1.60
N ARG A 140 4.87 4.11 -1.21
CA ARG A 140 5.93 4.68 -2.06
C ARG A 140 7.06 3.69 -2.26
N HIS A 141 7.92 3.94 -3.25
CA HIS A 141 9.10 3.11 -3.52
C HIS A 141 10.12 3.06 -2.36
N ASN A 142 10.08 3.99 -1.43
CA ASN A 142 10.88 3.98 -0.20
C ASN A 142 10.20 3.25 0.98
N GLY A 143 8.96 2.78 0.78
CA GLY A 143 8.15 2.10 1.79
C GLY A 143 7.36 3.03 2.71
N SER A 144 7.42 4.36 2.53
CA SER A 144 6.50 5.25 3.24
C SER A 144 5.07 5.07 2.75
N VAL A 145 4.12 5.32 3.62
CA VAL A 145 2.69 5.06 3.38
C VAL A 145 1.93 6.36 3.40
N ASP A 146 1.11 6.57 2.39
CA ASP A 146 0.16 7.68 2.30
C ASP A 146 -1.27 7.14 2.38
N PHE A 147 -2.07 7.78 3.22
CA PHE A 147 -3.52 7.65 3.27
C PHE A 147 -4.10 8.94 2.73
N GLY A 148 -4.58 8.93 1.50
CA GLY A 148 -5.01 10.14 0.81
C GLY A 148 -6.31 9.95 0.05
N TYR A 149 -6.62 10.92 -0.83
CA TYR A 149 -7.86 10.99 -1.58
C TYR A 149 -7.61 11.14 -3.08
N GLY A 150 -8.49 10.56 -3.90
CA GLY A 150 -8.50 10.70 -5.34
C GLY A 150 -8.00 9.48 -6.11
N GLU A 151 -7.84 9.67 -7.42
CA GLU A 151 -7.49 8.62 -8.36
C GLU A 151 -5.97 8.45 -8.53
N LEU A 152 -5.57 7.36 -9.16
CA LEU A 152 -4.19 7.12 -9.59
C LEU A 152 -3.90 7.95 -10.85
N THR A 153 -3.28 9.11 -10.69
CA THR A 153 -2.74 9.91 -11.79
C THR A 153 -1.44 9.30 -12.32
N ASP A 154 -0.94 9.78 -13.45
CA ASP A 154 0.34 9.32 -13.99
C ASP A 154 1.51 9.66 -13.06
N GLU A 155 1.47 10.82 -12.42
CA GLU A 155 2.41 11.24 -11.39
C GLU A 155 2.39 10.28 -10.18
N ARG A 156 1.20 10.02 -9.62
CA ARG A 156 1.03 9.05 -8.54
C ARG A 156 1.46 7.64 -8.95
N SER A 157 1.25 7.28 -10.22
CA SER A 157 1.69 5.99 -10.75
C SER A 157 3.21 5.84 -10.75
N GLN A 158 3.95 6.92 -10.90
CA GLN A 158 5.41 6.93 -10.77
C GLN A 158 5.86 6.95 -9.30
N MET A 159 5.10 7.59 -8.43
CA MET A 159 5.43 7.75 -7.01
C MET A 159 5.24 6.47 -6.20
N TYR A 160 4.18 5.70 -6.49
CA TYR A 160 3.80 4.54 -5.68
C TYR A 160 4.21 3.21 -6.30
N ASP A 161 4.81 2.33 -5.50
CA ASP A 161 4.94 0.90 -5.81
C ASP A 161 3.59 0.18 -5.70
N THR A 162 2.81 0.54 -4.68
CA THR A 162 1.48 0.01 -4.42
C THR A 162 0.48 1.14 -4.29
N PHE A 163 -0.66 1.03 -4.95
CA PHE A 163 -1.78 1.97 -4.84
C PHE A 163 -3.10 1.20 -4.76
N ILE A 164 -3.87 1.44 -3.74
CA ILE A 164 -5.18 0.80 -3.48
C ILE A 164 -6.21 1.92 -3.37
N GLY A 165 -6.86 2.26 -4.47
CA GLY A 165 -7.91 3.28 -4.53
C GLY A 165 -9.30 2.70 -4.31
N GLY A 166 -10.32 3.58 -4.31
CA GLY A 166 -11.71 3.16 -4.17
C GLY A 166 -12.14 2.86 -2.73
N LEU A 167 -11.35 3.30 -1.74
CA LEU A 167 -11.60 3.06 -0.33
C LEU A 167 -12.56 4.09 0.29
N HIS A 168 -13.11 3.76 1.44
CA HIS A 168 -13.89 4.65 2.28
C HIS A 168 -13.04 5.07 3.50
N SER A 169 -12.87 6.38 3.69
CA SER A 169 -12.21 6.92 4.89
C SER A 169 -13.16 6.92 6.08
N LEU A 170 -12.79 6.28 7.16
CA LEU A 170 -13.43 6.43 8.46
C LEU A 170 -13.00 7.75 9.10
N TYR A 171 -11.71 8.04 9.04
CA TYR A 171 -11.07 9.32 9.38
C TYR A 171 -9.62 9.34 8.86
N ASN A 172 -9.05 10.55 8.81
CA ASN A 172 -7.65 10.79 8.51
C ASN A 172 -7.19 12.04 9.27
N ASP A 173 -6.24 11.88 10.19
CA ASP A 173 -5.70 12.98 10.97
C ASP A 173 -4.52 13.68 10.27
N LEU A 174 -4.07 13.15 9.11
CA LEU A 174 -2.95 13.68 8.36
C LEU A 174 -3.37 14.56 7.19
N GLU A 175 -4.57 14.33 6.64
CA GLU A 175 -5.06 15.02 5.45
C GLU A 175 -6.58 15.18 5.52
N GLU A 176 -7.07 16.41 5.42
CA GLU A 176 -8.51 16.67 5.34
C GLU A 176 -9.09 16.18 4.01
N PRO A 177 -10.29 15.59 4.02
CA PRO A 177 -10.92 15.17 2.78
C PRO A 177 -11.26 16.38 1.91
N PRO A 178 -10.88 16.37 0.61
CA PRO A 178 -11.24 17.44 -0.31
C PRO A 178 -12.75 17.49 -0.54
N GLU A 179 -13.28 18.63 -1.02
CA GLU A 179 -14.71 18.80 -1.31
C GLU A 179 -15.24 17.75 -2.31
N SER A 180 -14.39 17.27 -3.19
CA SER A 180 -14.71 16.23 -4.17
C SER A 180 -14.91 14.85 -3.54
N TYR A 181 -14.44 14.62 -2.31
CA TYR A 181 -14.56 13.34 -1.62
C TYR A 181 -16.01 12.99 -1.32
N LYS A 182 -16.40 11.76 -1.65
CA LYS A 182 -17.72 11.21 -1.34
C LYS A 182 -17.55 9.94 -0.52
N GLY A 183 -17.78 10.04 0.79
CA GLY A 183 -17.59 8.96 1.75
C GLY A 183 -18.42 7.72 1.47
N ALA A 184 -19.70 7.91 1.16
CA ALA A 184 -20.59 6.83 0.79
C ALA A 184 -20.92 6.86 -0.69
N TYR A 185 -21.25 5.70 -1.24
CA TYR A 185 -21.86 5.65 -2.57
C TYR A 185 -23.16 6.46 -2.61
N SER A 186 -23.49 6.95 -3.79
CA SER A 186 -24.84 7.33 -4.14
C SER A 186 -25.70 6.06 -4.25
N ILE A 187 -26.04 5.47 -3.11
CA ILE A 187 -26.77 4.21 -3.01
C ILE A 187 -28.24 4.46 -2.75
N SER A 188 -29.08 3.55 -3.24
CA SER A 188 -30.50 3.49 -2.88
C SER A 188 -30.68 3.51 -1.36
N MET A 189 -31.83 4.00 -0.89
CA MET A 189 -32.16 4.08 0.54
C MET A 189 -31.91 2.75 1.27
N GLY A 190 -32.29 1.62 0.66
CA GLY A 190 -32.08 0.30 1.25
C GLY A 190 -30.61 -0.11 1.40
N GLN A 191 -29.76 0.32 0.48
CA GLN A 191 -28.30 0.09 0.60
C GLN A 191 -27.68 0.99 1.65
N ARG A 192 -28.13 2.25 1.77
CA ARG A 192 -27.69 3.15 2.85
C ARG A 192 -27.98 2.57 4.22
N ILE A 193 -29.19 2.04 4.44
CA ILE A 193 -29.56 1.39 5.71
C ILE A 193 -28.60 0.25 6.01
N ARG A 194 -28.33 -0.64 5.06
CA ARG A 194 -27.38 -1.75 5.22
C ARG A 194 -25.97 -1.28 5.55
N TYR A 195 -25.55 -0.15 5.00
CA TYR A 195 -24.23 0.43 5.25
C TYR A 195 -24.05 0.84 6.72
N TYR A 196 -25.08 1.34 7.37
CA TYR A 196 -25.05 1.77 8.77
C TYR A 196 -25.38 0.64 9.78
N LEU A 197 -25.93 -0.47 9.34
CA LEU A 197 -26.19 -1.60 10.22
C LEU A 197 -24.90 -2.27 10.70
N PRO A 198 -24.91 -2.91 11.89
CA PRO A 198 -23.79 -3.72 12.36
C PRO A 198 -23.46 -4.81 11.34
N ARG A 199 -22.22 -4.89 10.94
CA ARG A 199 -21.67 -5.85 9.96
C ARG A 199 -20.22 -6.19 10.31
N ILE A 200 -19.74 -7.34 9.83
CA ILE A 200 -18.30 -7.58 9.82
C ILE A 200 -17.64 -6.43 9.06
N ARG A 201 -16.64 -5.83 9.65
CA ARG A 201 -15.91 -4.70 9.08
C ARG A 201 -14.46 -5.05 8.93
N MET A 202 -13.91 -4.62 7.81
CA MET A 202 -12.47 -4.61 7.60
C MET A 202 -11.97 -3.17 7.63
N VAL A 203 -10.84 -2.96 8.29
CA VAL A 203 -10.20 -1.64 8.41
C VAL A 203 -8.72 -1.79 8.06
N MET A 204 -8.23 -0.89 7.24
CA MET A 204 -6.80 -0.65 7.04
C MET A 204 -6.42 0.58 7.85
N GLY A 205 -5.55 0.44 8.83
CA GLY A 205 -5.11 1.52 9.71
C GLY A 205 -3.63 1.85 9.50
N LEU A 206 -3.29 3.14 9.49
CA LEU A 206 -1.92 3.61 9.52
C LEU A 206 -1.49 3.81 10.96
N ARG A 207 -0.51 3.06 11.40
CA ARG A 207 0.08 3.18 12.74
C ARG A 207 1.10 4.32 12.79
N GLN A 208 1.41 4.78 14.00
CA GLN A 208 2.41 5.84 14.25
C GLN A 208 3.82 5.43 13.81
N ASP A 209 4.16 4.15 13.84
CA ASP A 209 5.44 3.60 13.38
C ASP A 209 5.53 3.43 11.85
N GLY A 210 4.49 3.84 11.10
CA GLY A 210 4.40 3.73 9.66
C GLY A 210 3.97 2.35 9.14
N HIS A 211 3.65 1.41 10.02
CA HIS A 211 3.07 0.12 9.64
C HIS A 211 1.60 0.27 9.22
N ILE A 212 1.17 -0.65 8.37
CA ILE A 212 -0.25 -0.82 8.04
C ILE A 212 -0.79 -1.98 8.87
N GLU A 213 -1.81 -1.75 9.68
CA GLU A 213 -2.53 -2.83 10.33
C GLU A 213 -3.88 -3.06 9.63
N VAL A 214 -4.12 -4.30 9.20
CA VAL A 214 -5.41 -4.71 8.61
C VAL A 214 -6.19 -5.44 9.68
N LEU A 215 -7.38 -4.95 9.99
CA LEU A 215 -8.29 -5.55 10.95
C LEU A 215 -9.50 -6.14 10.24
N MET A 216 -10.04 -7.24 10.77
CA MET A 216 -11.39 -7.72 10.48
C MET A 216 -12.10 -8.01 11.79
N SER A 217 -13.26 -7.40 11.99
CA SER A 217 -14.10 -7.71 13.16
C SER A 217 -14.65 -9.12 13.03
N ARG A 218 -14.71 -9.84 14.15
CA ARG A 218 -15.40 -11.12 14.25
C ARG A 218 -16.89 -10.90 14.32
N ASP A 219 -17.30 -9.90 15.09
CA ASP A 219 -18.69 -9.51 15.26
C ASP A 219 -19.07 -8.30 14.40
N GLY A 220 -20.39 -8.08 14.29
CA GLY A 220 -20.89 -6.95 13.53
C GLY A 220 -20.62 -5.61 14.23
N LEU A 221 -19.97 -4.69 13.53
CA LEU A 221 -19.75 -3.33 13.96
C LEU A 221 -20.50 -2.33 13.08
N THR A 222 -21.02 -1.28 13.69
CA THR A 222 -21.45 -0.07 12.97
C THR A 222 -20.24 0.69 12.45
N LEU A 223 -20.43 1.69 11.60
CA LEU A 223 -19.33 2.55 11.15
C LEU A 223 -18.70 3.31 12.31
N GLU A 224 -19.52 3.85 13.22
CA GLU A 224 -18.99 4.56 14.40
C GLU A 224 -18.20 3.62 15.29
N GLN A 225 -18.70 2.41 15.57
CA GLN A 225 -17.92 1.43 16.33
C GLN A 225 -16.60 1.04 15.64
N SER A 226 -16.59 0.96 14.31
CA SER A 226 -15.35 0.71 13.55
C SER A 226 -14.37 1.86 13.67
N LYS A 227 -14.87 3.11 13.67
CA LYS A 227 -14.08 4.31 13.89
C LYS A 227 -13.53 4.37 15.31
N ASP A 228 -14.36 4.07 16.32
CA ASP A 228 -13.94 4.02 17.72
C ASP A 228 -12.88 2.94 17.95
N LEU A 229 -13.05 1.76 17.34
CA LEU A 229 -12.04 0.69 17.35
C LEU A 229 -10.71 1.19 16.77
N ALA A 230 -10.74 1.81 15.60
CA ALA A 230 -9.53 2.35 14.96
C ALA A 230 -8.87 3.45 15.80
N ARG A 231 -9.66 4.30 16.47
CA ARG A 231 -9.17 5.32 17.42
C ARG A 231 -8.51 4.69 18.65
N ARG A 232 -9.14 3.69 19.26
CA ARG A 232 -8.53 2.97 20.41
C ARG A 232 -7.23 2.27 20.02
N ARG A 233 -7.10 1.82 18.77
CA ARG A 233 -5.85 1.24 18.22
C ARG A 233 -4.75 2.28 17.95
N GLY A 234 -5.06 3.58 18.06
CA GLY A 234 -4.11 4.67 17.89
C GLY A 234 -3.68 4.91 16.45
N TYR A 235 -4.55 4.61 15.46
CA TYR A 235 -4.23 4.87 14.08
C TYR A 235 -4.27 6.36 13.75
N LEU A 236 -3.35 6.82 12.91
CA LEU A 236 -3.34 8.18 12.35
C LEU A 236 -4.40 8.35 11.25
N ALA A 237 -4.67 7.29 10.51
CA ALA A 237 -5.73 7.24 9.51
C ALA A 237 -6.31 5.82 9.45
N ALA A 238 -7.60 5.71 9.12
CA ALA A 238 -8.28 4.43 9.04
C ALA A 238 -9.27 4.42 7.87
N TYR A 239 -9.05 3.49 6.92
CA TYR A 239 -9.86 3.34 5.72
C TYR A 239 -10.44 1.94 5.64
N MET A 240 -11.63 1.85 5.05
CA MET A 240 -12.31 0.58 4.80
C MET A 240 -12.19 0.20 3.31
N PRO A 241 -11.69 -0.99 2.97
CA PRO A 241 -11.64 -1.45 1.59
C PRO A 241 -13.04 -1.74 1.04
N ASP A 242 -13.93 -2.31 1.85
CA ASP A 242 -15.26 -2.69 1.43
C ASP A 242 -16.23 -2.73 2.62
N HIS A 243 -17.47 -3.03 2.32
CA HIS A 243 -18.50 -3.29 3.29
C HIS A 243 -18.84 -4.79 3.37
N ALA A 244 -19.22 -5.12 4.52
CA ALA A 244 -19.70 -6.33 5.16
C ALA A 244 -19.72 -7.63 4.34
N SER A 245 -20.63 -7.75 3.37
CA SER A 245 -20.87 -9.01 2.66
C SER A 245 -19.71 -9.49 1.77
N LYS A 246 -18.66 -8.70 1.68
CA LYS A 246 -17.48 -8.97 0.84
C LYS A 246 -16.20 -9.01 1.63
N SER A 247 -16.30 -8.91 2.96
CA SER A 247 -15.13 -8.98 3.82
C SER A 247 -14.51 -10.37 3.77
N ARG A 248 -13.22 -10.44 3.44
CA ARG A 248 -12.40 -11.64 3.42
C ARG A 248 -11.11 -11.38 4.18
N PHE A 249 -10.77 -12.32 5.04
CA PHE A 249 -9.53 -12.29 5.78
C PHE A 249 -9.07 -13.74 5.93
N ILE A 250 -8.16 -14.16 5.08
CA ILE A 250 -7.68 -15.54 4.99
C ILE A 250 -6.20 -15.54 5.29
N ILE A 251 -5.79 -16.40 6.22
CA ILE A 251 -4.38 -16.66 6.54
C ILE A 251 -4.10 -18.09 6.07
N PRO A 252 -3.28 -18.29 5.04
CA PRO A 252 -3.02 -19.59 4.46
C PRO A 252 -2.63 -20.64 5.51
N GLY A 253 -3.31 -21.79 5.50
CA GLY A 253 -3.09 -22.87 6.43
C GLY A 253 -3.49 -22.62 7.88
N VAL A 254 -4.01 -21.41 8.23
CA VAL A 254 -4.33 -21.02 9.62
C VAL A 254 -5.79 -20.61 9.76
N LYS A 255 -6.27 -19.66 8.95
CA LYS A 255 -7.64 -19.15 8.99
C LYS A 255 -8.21 -19.09 7.58
N GLY A 256 -9.24 -19.88 7.32
CA GLY A 256 -10.02 -19.84 6.10
C GLY A 256 -11.15 -18.82 6.16
N PHE A 257 -12.01 -18.88 5.17
CA PHE A 257 -13.31 -18.21 5.14
C PHE A 257 -14.37 -19.29 5.36
N THR A 258 -15.09 -19.21 6.47
CA THR A 258 -16.02 -20.25 6.92
C THR A 258 -17.47 -19.89 6.61
N GLU A 259 -18.38 -20.86 6.71
CA GLU A 259 -19.82 -20.62 6.67
C GLU A 259 -20.28 -19.68 7.79
N GLU A 260 -19.63 -19.72 8.95
CA GLU A 260 -19.92 -18.81 10.06
C GLU A 260 -19.61 -17.37 9.66
N ASP A 261 -18.42 -17.11 9.05
CA ASP A 261 -18.06 -15.81 8.48
C ASP A 261 -19.12 -15.36 7.44
N ALA A 262 -19.57 -16.26 6.57
CA ALA A 262 -20.56 -15.98 5.54
C ALA A 262 -21.95 -15.68 6.13
N ASN A 263 -22.38 -16.43 7.13
CA ASN A 263 -23.69 -16.27 7.77
C ASN A 263 -23.80 -14.94 8.51
N TRP A 264 -22.78 -14.56 9.24
CA TRP A 264 -22.72 -13.27 9.92
C TRP A 264 -22.82 -12.09 8.93
N ILE A 265 -22.04 -12.16 7.87
CA ILE A 265 -22.00 -11.17 6.81
C ILE A 265 -23.38 -10.98 6.16
N SER A 266 -24.10 -12.05 5.93
CA SER A 266 -25.41 -12.02 5.27
C SER A 266 -26.55 -11.62 6.21
N GLY A 267 -26.30 -11.54 7.52
CA GLY A 267 -27.34 -11.30 8.53
C GLY A 267 -28.37 -12.45 8.58
N GLY A 268 -27.90 -13.69 8.43
CA GLY A 268 -28.74 -14.88 8.40
C GLY A 268 -29.34 -15.20 7.03
N ALA A 269 -29.00 -14.45 5.98
CA ALA A 269 -29.39 -14.83 4.62
C ALA A 269 -28.48 -15.98 4.13
N THR A 270 -29.07 -17.00 3.56
CA THR A 270 -28.42 -18.24 3.13
C THR A 270 -27.59 -18.12 1.87
N SER A 271 -27.41 -16.93 1.32
CA SER A 271 -26.64 -16.72 0.09
C SER A 271 -25.22 -16.26 0.40
N PHE A 272 -24.28 -17.12 0.14
CA PHE A 272 -22.85 -16.80 0.07
C PHE A 272 -22.60 -15.75 -1.01
N VAL A 273 -21.94 -14.66 -0.66
CA VAL A 273 -21.60 -13.61 -1.62
C VAL A 273 -20.15 -13.80 -2.05
N HIS A 274 -19.97 -14.32 -3.23
CA HIS A 274 -18.66 -14.48 -3.85
C HIS A 274 -18.01 -13.12 -4.16
N VAL A 275 -16.70 -13.10 -4.14
CA VAL A 275 -15.89 -11.91 -4.52
C VAL A 275 -15.11 -12.21 -5.79
N PRO A 276 -14.97 -11.23 -6.70
CA PRO A 276 -14.29 -11.45 -7.98
C PRO A 276 -12.77 -11.36 -7.86
N TYR A 277 -12.27 -10.88 -6.73
CA TYR A 277 -10.85 -10.80 -6.43
C TYR A 277 -10.60 -10.56 -4.94
N MET A 278 -9.39 -10.89 -4.51
CA MET A 278 -8.84 -10.56 -3.19
C MET A 278 -7.44 -9.96 -3.34
N LEU A 279 -7.07 -9.10 -2.41
CA LEU A 279 -5.69 -8.62 -2.31
C LEU A 279 -4.83 -9.74 -1.74
N ARG A 280 -3.81 -10.13 -2.47
CA ARG A 280 -2.79 -11.09 -2.05
C ARG A 280 -1.63 -10.35 -1.40
N LEU A 281 -1.29 -10.71 -0.18
CA LEU A 281 -0.15 -10.18 0.54
C LEU A 281 0.94 -11.26 0.61
N SER A 282 2.17 -10.89 0.30
CA SER A 282 3.32 -11.81 0.38
C SER A 282 4.56 -11.07 0.87
N SER A 283 5.55 -11.81 1.36
CA SER A 283 6.82 -11.22 1.75
C SER A 283 7.63 -10.77 0.54
N ARG A 284 8.30 -9.62 0.65
CA ARG A 284 9.34 -9.21 -0.30
C ARG A 284 10.67 -9.83 0.10
N GLN A 285 11.36 -10.44 -0.85
CA GLN A 285 12.73 -10.90 -0.64
C GLN A 285 13.68 -9.71 -0.43
N THR A 286 13.46 -8.61 -1.17
CA THR A 286 14.22 -7.37 -1.03
C THR A 286 13.29 -6.26 -0.56
N PRO A 287 13.54 -5.67 0.62
CA PRO A 287 12.75 -4.54 1.11
C PRO A 287 12.79 -3.32 0.18
N LEU A 288 11.72 -2.54 0.16
CA LEU A 288 11.70 -1.24 -0.52
C LEU A 288 12.68 -0.30 0.19
N ARG A 289 13.63 0.24 -0.57
CA ARG A 289 14.68 1.12 -0.03
C ARG A 289 14.57 2.56 -0.55
N GLY A 290 13.67 2.79 -1.50
CA GLY A 290 13.64 4.04 -2.27
C GLY A 290 14.77 4.11 -3.30
N SER A 291 14.64 5.04 -4.22
CA SER A 291 15.72 5.47 -5.09
C SER A 291 16.01 6.92 -4.74
N LEU A 292 17.26 7.23 -4.44
CA LEU A 292 17.67 8.63 -4.21
C LEU A 292 17.25 9.53 -5.37
N ILE A 293 17.22 9.00 -6.59
CA ILE A 293 16.80 9.72 -7.79
C ILE A 293 15.27 9.92 -7.79
N ALA A 294 14.47 8.92 -7.41
CA ALA A 294 13.02 9.03 -7.37
C ALA A 294 12.51 9.97 -6.24
N ASP A 295 13.24 10.04 -5.13
CA ASP A 295 12.93 10.98 -4.04
C ASP A 295 13.32 12.43 -4.37
N LEU A 296 14.19 12.64 -5.35
CA LEU A 296 14.65 13.96 -5.79
C LEU A 296 13.82 14.54 -6.93
N THR A 297 13.27 13.70 -7.82
CA THR A 297 12.51 14.15 -9.00
C THR A 297 11.24 14.96 -8.70
N PRO A 298 10.40 14.65 -7.70
CA PRO A 298 9.24 15.49 -7.39
C PRO A 298 9.60 16.87 -6.85
N ARG A 299 10.76 16.98 -6.17
CA ARG A 299 11.22 18.25 -5.59
C ARG A 299 11.89 19.18 -6.61
N LEU A 300 12.37 18.61 -7.72
CA LEU A 300 12.90 19.38 -8.82
C LEU A 300 11.80 19.96 -9.70
N SER A 301 10.60 19.36 -9.71
CA SER A 301 9.44 19.88 -10.46
C SER A 301 8.68 20.99 -9.73
N ASP A 302 8.78 21.05 -8.38
CA ASP A 302 8.12 22.07 -7.56
C ASP A 302 9.00 23.32 -7.36
N GLN A 303 10.27 23.27 -7.74
CA GLN A 303 11.13 24.44 -7.73
C GLN A 303 10.89 25.24 -9.02
N GLU A 304 10.47 26.50 -8.85
CA GLU A 304 10.33 27.51 -9.89
C GLU A 304 11.38 27.35 -10.97
N SER A 305 10.94 27.39 -12.23
CA SER A 305 11.72 27.16 -13.44
C SER A 305 13.15 27.71 -13.32
N CYS A 306 14.12 26.81 -13.29
CA CYS A 306 15.51 27.21 -13.41
C CYS A 306 15.70 27.91 -14.75
N ASP A 307 16.20 29.15 -14.74
CA ASP A 307 16.40 29.95 -15.97
C ASP A 307 17.52 29.39 -16.88
N GLY A 308 18.19 28.31 -16.47
CA GLY A 308 19.21 27.65 -17.27
C GLY A 308 19.77 26.35 -16.65
N PRO A 309 20.40 25.48 -17.46
CA PRO A 309 20.94 24.20 -16.99
C PRO A 309 22.07 24.35 -15.93
N VAL A 310 22.74 25.49 -15.87
CA VAL A 310 23.78 25.76 -14.88
C VAL A 310 23.18 26.08 -13.52
N ASP A 311 22.06 26.83 -13.50
CA ASP A 311 21.36 27.21 -12.27
C ASP A 311 20.70 26.00 -11.60
N CYS A 312 20.17 25.06 -12.40
CA CYS A 312 19.66 23.80 -11.89
C CYS A 312 20.73 22.92 -11.23
N VAL A 313 21.94 22.88 -11.81
CA VAL A 313 23.06 22.11 -11.24
C VAL A 313 23.56 22.78 -9.96
N GLN A 314 23.55 24.09 -9.88
CA GLN A 314 24.00 24.83 -8.72
C GLN A 314 23.00 24.76 -7.55
N ALA A 315 21.71 24.84 -7.84
CA ALA A 315 20.63 24.59 -6.85
C ALA A 315 20.70 23.16 -6.29
N PHE A 316 20.97 22.17 -7.15
CA PHE A 316 21.15 20.78 -6.75
C PHE A 316 22.37 20.57 -5.85
N THR A 317 23.52 21.18 -6.19
CA THR A 317 24.74 21.05 -5.37
C THR A 317 24.61 21.74 -4.02
N ASN A 318 23.96 22.90 -3.96
CA ASN A 318 23.69 23.60 -2.70
C ASN A 318 22.76 22.79 -1.79
N HIS A 319 21.71 22.18 -2.34
CA HIS A 319 20.79 21.35 -1.56
C HIS A 319 21.44 20.07 -1.02
N LEU A 320 22.38 19.47 -1.76
CA LEU A 320 23.17 18.32 -1.27
C LEU A 320 24.13 18.74 -0.14
N ALA A 321 24.73 19.93 -0.24
CA ALA A 321 25.62 20.46 0.78
C ALA A 321 24.89 20.77 2.10
N ASP A 322 23.68 21.38 2.01
CA ASP A 322 22.85 21.71 3.18
C ASP A 322 22.37 20.43 3.92
N ARG A 323 22.08 19.36 3.19
CA ARG A 323 21.72 18.08 3.81
C ARG A 323 22.90 17.34 4.44
N ALA A 324 24.07 17.44 3.86
CA ALA A 324 25.30 16.87 4.44
C ALA A 324 25.66 17.56 5.76
N LEU A 325 25.38 18.89 5.86
CA LEU A 325 25.61 19.68 7.08
C LEU A 325 24.52 19.50 8.14
N ALA A 326 23.27 19.17 7.75
CA ALA A 326 22.17 18.94 8.67
C ALA A 326 22.12 17.50 9.26
N GLY A 327 22.95 16.60 8.72
CA GLY A 327 23.10 15.21 9.18
C GLY A 327 24.34 14.96 10.06
N LEU A 328 25.10 16.00 10.35
CA LEU A 328 26.17 16.07 11.35
C LEU A 328 25.70 16.79 12.62
#